data_495a73c67b8e70d5d28a132ea44ae4c4
#
_entry.id   495a73c67b8e70d5d28a132ea44ae4c4
#
_cell.length_a   1.000
_cell.length_b   1.000
_cell.length_c   1.000
_cell.angle_alpha   90.00
_cell.angle_beta   90.00
_cell.angle_gamma   90.00
#
_symmetry.space_group_name_H-M   'P 1'
#
loop_
_entity.id
_entity.type
_entity.pdbx_description
1 polymer ?
#
loop_
_entity_poly.entity_id
_entity_poly.type
_entity_poly.pdbx_seq_one_letter_code
_entity_poly.pdbx_strand_id
1 'polypeptide(L)'
;MTTRATPDRVDTPRAALIVYDACRRALIPADPARRAAMRPVLDAWVTLIGACRARGMPIVYTTPVSRADRSDVVLLPTDLSVETGQPSLTNGVEGTPEAGFPEEIAPRPEDYVFLKRRPSAFYGTGVAELLRFLRRTALVIGGGATNRGVETSVREAFSMDLDTVVVRECCWSGDAAAQAWSLDKSMKMYARVRTLEQTLAMLR
;
A
#
# COMPACT_ATOMS: atom_id res chain seq x y z
N MET A 1 22.37 27.53 6.57
CA MET A 1 22.16 26.08 6.72
C MET A 1 22.50 25.42 5.40
N THR A 2 23.60 24.67 5.34
CA THR A 2 23.96 23.88 4.17
C THR A 2 22.99 22.70 4.07
N THR A 3 22.11 22.70 3.08
CA THR A 3 21.24 21.57 2.77
C THR A 3 22.12 20.42 2.28
N ARG A 4 22.42 19.48 3.15
CA ARG A 4 23.07 18.24 2.77
C ARG A 4 22.08 17.46 1.91
N ALA A 5 22.39 17.27 0.63
CA ALA A 5 21.56 16.47 -0.25
C ALA A 5 21.39 15.06 0.36
N THR A 6 20.16 14.70 0.69
CA THR A 6 19.85 13.34 1.17
C THR A 6 20.09 12.38 0.01
N PRO A 7 20.94 11.35 0.16
CA PRO A 7 21.17 10.42 -0.94
C PRO A 7 19.88 9.72 -1.33
N ASP A 8 19.60 9.64 -2.63
CA ASP A 8 18.42 8.95 -3.18
C ASP A 8 18.64 7.42 -3.16
N ARG A 9 18.62 6.87 -1.96
CA ARG A 9 18.81 5.44 -1.69
C ARG A 9 17.87 4.97 -0.60
N VAL A 10 17.63 3.67 -0.51
CA VAL A 10 16.92 2.99 0.58
C VAL A 10 17.93 2.16 1.36
N ASP A 11 18.06 2.42 2.64
CA ASP A 11 18.84 1.61 3.57
C ASP A 11 18.08 0.30 3.86
N THR A 12 18.34 -0.75 3.07
CA THR A 12 17.56 -1.98 3.11
C THR A 12 17.59 -2.69 4.46
N PRO A 13 18.69 -2.72 5.25
CA PRO A 13 18.68 -3.22 6.62
C PRO A 13 17.71 -2.49 7.57
N ARG A 14 17.33 -1.26 7.25
CA ARG A 14 16.40 -0.44 8.05
C ARG A 14 15.05 -0.22 7.37
N ALA A 15 14.80 -0.86 6.23
CA ALA A 15 13.58 -0.71 5.46
C ALA A 15 12.65 -1.92 5.62
N ALA A 16 11.36 -1.70 5.34
CA ALA A 16 10.35 -2.73 5.14
C ALA A 16 9.53 -2.43 3.88
N LEU A 17 8.98 -3.45 3.24
CA LEU A 17 8.02 -3.29 2.16
C LEU A 17 6.61 -3.43 2.71
N ILE A 18 5.72 -2.46 2.41
CA ILE A 18 4.28 -2.57 2.65
C ILE A 18 3.57 -2.87 1.33
N VAL A 19 3.02 -4.07 1.22
CA VAL A 19 2.13 -4.50 0.14
C VAL A 19 0.70 -4.08 0.53
N TYR A 20 0.34 -2.83 0.14
CA TYR A 20 -0.90 -2.22 0.59
C TYR A 20 -2.08 -2.67 -0.25
N ASP A 21 -2.99 -3.43 0.35
CA ASP A 21 -4.29 -3.85 -0.20
C ASP A 21 -4.24 -4.53 -1.59
N ALA A 22 -3.11 -5.16 -1.93
CA ALA A 22 -2.90 -5.87 -3.20
C ALA A 22 -3.66 -7.22 -3.23
N CYS A 23 -4.94 -7.20 -2.82
CA CYS A 23 -5.79 -8.36 -2.72
C CYS A 23 -6.38 -8.82 -4.06
N ARG A 24 -6.87 -10.08 -4.11
CA ARG A 24 -7.43 -10.71 -5.32
C ARG A 24 -8.54 -9.88 -5.96
N ARG A 25 -9.49 -9.35 -5.18
CA ARG A 25 -10.58 -8.53 -5.72
C ARG A 25 -10.10 -7.28 -6.46
N ALA A 26 -8.92 -6.76 -6.13
CA ALA A 26 -8.33 -5.60 -6.78
C ALA A 26 -7.49 -5.98 -8.00
N LEU A 27 -6.57 -6.95 -7.85
CA LEU A 27 -5.57 -7.28 -8.86
C LEU A 27 -6.03 -8.34 -9.87
N ILE A 28 -6.95 -9.22 -9.49
CA ILE A 28 -7.52 -10.24 -10.37
C ILE A 28 -9.07 -10.22 -10.32
N PRO A 29 -9.70 -9.07 -10.63
CA PRO A 29 -11.15 -8.95 -10.63
C PRO A 29 -11.80 -9.94 -11.61
N ALA A 30 -13.10 -10.22 -11.41
CA ALA A 30 -13.85 -11.14 -12.26
C ALA A 30 -13.96 -10.63 -13.72
N ASP A 31 -14.09 -9.31 -13.89
CA ASP A 31 -14.16 -8.69 -15.22
C ASP A 31 -12.84 -8.85 -15.99
N PRO A 32 -12.83 -9.47 -17.18
CA PRO A 32 -11.60 -9.75 -17.92
C PRO A 32 -10.84 -8.51 -18.38
N ALA A 33 -11.54 -7.43 -18.76
CA ALA A 33 -10.89 -6.20 -19.22
C ALA A 33 -10.18 -5.50 -18.07
N ARG A 34 -10.84 -5.41 -16.91
CA ARG A 34 -10.21 -4.88 -15.68
C ARG A 34 -9.04 -5.74 -15.22
N ARG A 35 -9.18 -7.08 -15.33
CA ARG A 35 -8.08 -8.00 -14.99
C ARG A 35 -6.87 -7.77 -15.89
N ALA A 36 -7.08 -7.63 -17.20
CA ALA A 36 -6.01 -7.33 -18.15
C ALA A 36 -5.32 -6.00 -17.84
N ALA A 37 -6.09 -4.97 -17.48
CA ALA A 37 -5.55 -3.66 -17.07
C ALA A 37 -4.73 -3.71 -15.78
N MET A 38 -5.01 -4.65 -14.87
CA MET A 38 -4.27 -4.82 -13.61
C MET A 38 -3.04 -5.73 -13.73
N ARG A 39 -2.87 -6.44 -14.85
CA ARG A 39 -1.72 -7.34 -15.05
C ARG A 39 -0.37 -6.65 -14.89
N PRO A 40 -0.11 -5.46 -15.50
CA PRO A 40 1.16 -4.75 -15.31
C PRO A 40 1.44 -4.40 -13.85
N VAL A 41 0.40 -4.06 -13.07
CA VAL A 41 0.52 -3.77 -11.64
C VAL A 41 0.93 -5.02 -10.87
N LEU A 42 0.31 -6.16 -11.17
CA LEU A 42 0.67 -7.44 -10.53
C LEU A 42 2.10 -7.85 -10.86
N ASP A 43 2.54 -7.69 -12.12
CA ASP A 43 3.92 -7.99 -12.55
C ASP A 43 4.95 -7.09 -11.83
N ALA A 44 4.61 -5.81 -11.64
CA ALA A 44 5.42 -4.88 -10.87
C ALA A 44 5.55 -5.34 -9.40
N TRP A 45 4.46 -5.81 -8.80
CA TRP A 45 4.49 -6.37 -7.44
C TRP A 45 5.35 -7.62 -7.33
N VAL A 46 5.24 -8.55 -8.26
CA VAL A 46 6.09 -9.76 -8.29
C VAL A 46 7.56 -9.37 -8.28
N THR A 47 7.93 -8.41 -9.14
CA THR A 47 9.30 -7.90 -9.26
C THR A 47 9.78 -7.24 -7.99
N LEU A 48 8.98 -6.32 -7.43
CA LEU A 48 9.35 -5.55 -6.24
C LEU A 48 9.49 -6.44 -5.01
N ILE A 49 8.52 -7.33 -4.77
CA ILE A 49 8.55 -8.27 -3.64
C ILE A 49 9.78 -9.17 -3.73
N GLY A 50 10.07 -9.72 -4.91
CA GLY A 50 11.25 -10.54 -5.15
C GLY A 50 12.55 -9.80 -4.83
N ALA A 51 12.67 -8.55 -5.26
CA ALA A 51 13.84 -7.73 -5.01
C ALA A 51 14.03 -7.36 -3.53
N CYS A 52 12.93 -7.07 -2.82
CA CYS A 52 12.96 -6.78 -1.38
C CYS A 52 13.32 -8.04 -0.56
N ARG A 53 12.75 -9.20 -0.90
CA ARG A 53 13.09 -10.49 -0.26
C ARG A 53 14.57 -10.84 -0.44
N ALA A 54 15.11 -10.67 -1.64
CA ALA A 54 16.53 -10.93 -1.93
C ALA A 54 17.49 -10.09 -1.06
N ARG A 55 16.98 -9.00 -0.48
CA ARG A 55 17.72 -8.10 0.43
C ARG A 55 17.37 -8.27 1.90
N GLY A 56 16.59 -9.30 2.25
CA GLY A 56 16.19 -9.58 3.63
C GLY A 56 15.25 -8.51 4.22
N MET A 57 14.57 -7.72 3.40
CA MET A 57 13.59 -6.76 3.87
C MET A 57 12.33 -7.50 4.37
N PRO A 58 11.79 -7.17 5.55
CA PRO A 58 10.48 -7.66 5.97
C PRO A 58 9.39 -7.23 4.98
N ILE A 59 8.51 -8.16 4.63
CA ILE A 59 7.34 -7.89 3.80
C ILE A 59 6.11 -7.86 4.69
N VAL A 60 5.38 -6.75 4.63
CA VAL A 60 4.18 -6.49 5.42
C VAL A 60 3.01 -6.33 4.47
N TYR A 61 2.04 -7.21 4.57
CA TYR A 61 0.81 -7.16 3.80
C TYR A 61 -0.30 -6.53 4.61
N THR A 62 -1.11 -5.68 3.98
CA THR A 62 -2.39 -5.25 4.53
C THR A 62 -3.53 -5.68 3.61
N THR A 63 -4.67 -6.06 4.19
CA THR A 63 -5.89 -6.32 3.43
C THR A 63 -7.09 -5.62 4.08
N PRO A 64 -7.89 -4.87 3.27
CA PRO A 64 -9.04 -4.14 3.78
C PRO A 64 -10.23 -5.10 3.89
N VAL A 65 -10.63 -5.39 5.11
CA VAL A 65 -11.73 -6.32 5.39
C VAL A 65 -12.73 -5.74 6.37
N SER A 66 -13.95 -6.22 6.29
CA SER A 66 -15.02 -6.04 7.26
C SER A 66 -15.56 -7.38 7.69
N ARG A 67 -16.22 -7.43 8.85
CA ARG A 67 -16.93 -8.60 9.31
C ARG A 67 -18.01 -9.01 8.30
N ALA A 68 -18.41 -10.27 8.33
CA ALA A 68 -19.47 -10.77 7.45
C ALA A 68 -20.83 -10.06 7.69
N ASP A 69 -21.12 -9.72 8.95
CA ASP A 69 -22.33 -8.98 9.35
C ASP A 69 -22.25 -7.48 9.09
N ARG A 70 -21.13 -6.97 8.58
CA ARG A 70 -20.88 -5.56 8.29
C ARG A 70 -20.97 -4.61 9.50
N SER A 71 -20.95 -5.11 10.73
CA SER A 71 -21.06 -4.31 11.96
C SER A 71 -19.92 -3.32 12.18
N ASP A 72 -18.80 -3.48 11.49
CA ASP A 72 -17.59 -2.65 11.58
C ASP A 72 -17.40 -1.69 10.37
N VAL A 73 -18.39 -1.60 9.48
CA VAL A 73 -18.34 -0.68 8.33
C VAL A 73 -18.44 0.77 8.81
N VAL A 74 -17.68 1.65 8.18
CA VAL A 74 -17.73 3.09 8.46
C VAL A 74 -19.00 3.69 7.85
N LEU A 75 -19.88 4.21 8.69
CA LEU A 75 -21.14 4.86 8.29
C LEU A 75 -21.12 6.38 8.55
N LEU A 76 -19.95 6.98 8.65
CA LEU A 76 -19.84 8.43 8.82
C LEU A 76 -20.35 9.15 7.57
N PRO A 77 -21.14 10.22 7.74
CA PRO A 77 -21.58 11.03 6.61
C PRO A 77 -20.37 11.75 5.99
N THR A 78 -20.19 11.50 4.69
CA THR A 78 -19.23 12.22 3.85
C THR A 78 -19.99 12.70 2.62
N ASP A 79 -19.48 13.70 1.88
CA ASP A 79 -20.13 14.15 0.65
C ASP A 79 -20.43 12.97 -0.28
N LEU A 80 -19.43 12.08 -0.50
CA LEU A 80 -19.62 10.89 -1.31
C LEU A 80 -20.74 9.98 -0.79
N SER A 81 -20.83 9.75 0.52
CA SER A 81 -21.87 8.88 1.08
C SER A 81 -23.25 9.54 1.06
N VAL A 82 -23.32 10.85 1.21
CA VAL A 82 -24.56 11.63 1.10
C VAL A 82 -25.08 11.62 -0.35
N GLU A 83 -24.20 11.84 -1.32
CA GLU A 83 -24.55 11.88 -2.75
C GLU A 83 -24.96 10.51 -3.30
N THR A 84 -24.27 9.43 -2.88
CA THR A 84 -24.45 8.10 -3.46
C THR A 84 -25.34 7.17 -2.65
N GLY A 85 -25.62 7.49 -1.39
CA GLY A 85 -26.31 6.60 -0.45
C GLY A 85 -25.47 5.37 -0.06
N GLN A 86 -24.17 5.34 -0.40
CA GLN A 86 -23.28 4.20 -0.15
C GLN A 86 -22.17 4.55 0.84
N PRO A 87 -21.69 3.58 1.64
CA PRO A 87 -20.55 3.80 2.51
C PRO A 87 -19.33 4.29 1.71
N SER A 88 -18.61 5.29 2.23
CA SER A 88 -17.40 5.84 1.60
C SER A 88 -16.26 4.81 1.48
N LEU A 89 -16.29 3.75 2.30
CA LEU A 89 -15.32 2.65 2.28
C LEU A 89 -16.04 1.32 2.07
N THR A 90 -15.59 0.57 1.07
CA THR A 90 -16.08 -0.78 0.77
C THR A 90 -14.92 -1.77 0.92
N ASN A 91 -14.82 -2.39 2.08
CA ASN A 91 -13.87 -3.46 2.35
C ASN A 91 -14.37 -4.81 1.81
N GLY A 92 -13.46 -5.76 1.59
CA GLY A 92 -13.81 -7.16 1.39
C GLY A 92 -14.41 -7.77 2.66
N VAL A 93 -14.92 -8.99 2.57
CA VAL A 93 -15.36 -9.75 3.73
C VAL A 93 -14.18 -10.59 4.24
N GLU A 94 -13.92 -10.52 5.54
CA GLU A 94 -12.87 -11.32 6.17
C GLU A 94 -13.08 -12.81 5.92
N GLY A 95 -11.99 -13.54 5.61
CA GLY A 95 -12.01 -14.96 5.34
C GLY A 95 -12.45 -15.37 3.94
N THR A 96 -12.87 -14.41 3.08
CA THR A 96 -13.20 -14.72 1.69
C THR A 96 -11.98 -14.78 0.78
N PRO A 97 -11.99 -15.59 -0.29
CA PRO A 97 -10.89 -15.66 -1.26
C PRO A 97 -10.52 -14.30 -1.87
N GLU A 98 -11.51 -13.44 -2.09
CA GLU A 98 -11.34 -12.11 -2.68
C GLU A 98 -10.56 -11.14 -1.77
N ALA A 99 -10.60 -11.35 -0.46
CA ALA A 99 -9.81 -10.61 0.53
C ALA A 99 -8.37 -11.13 0.65
N GLY A 100 -8.09 -12.33 0.14
CA GLY A 100 -6.74 -12.89 0.04
C GLY A 100 -5.90 -12.26 -1.06
N PHE A 101 -4.69 -12.77 -1.27
CA PHE A 101 -3.73 -12.26 -2.24
C PHE A 101 -3.66 -13.16 -3.48
N PRO A 102 -3.31 -12.60 -4.67
CA PRO A 102 -2.94 -13.40 -5.84
C PRO A 102 -1.83 -14.41 -5.49
N GLU A 103 -1.84 -15.57 -6.13
CA GLU A 103 -0.87 -16.64 -5.87
C GLU A 103 0.58 -16.18 -6.12
N GLU A 104 0.78 -15.39 -7.17
CA GLU A 104 2.09 -14.86 -7.57
C GLU A 104 2.76 -13.96 -6.51
N ILE A 105 1.95 -13.35 -5.64
CA ILE A 105 2.41 -12.46 -4.56
C ILE A 105 1.91 -12.90 -3.18
N ALA A 106 1.48 -14.14 -3.04
CA ALA A 106 0.98 -14.66 -1.76
C ALA A 106 2.03 -14.51 -0.64
N PRO A 107 1.59 -14.14 0.58
CA PRO A 107 2.48 -14.08 1.73
C PRO A 107 3.11 -15.45 2.00
N ARG A 108 4.37 -15.44 2.41
CA ARG A 108 5.09 -16.61 2.90
C ARG A 108 4.97 -16.71 4.43
N PRO A 109 5.31 -17.84 5.06
CA PRO A 109 5.25 -17.99 6.52
C PRO A 109 6.05 -16.96 7.30
N GLU A 110 7.12 -16.42 6.73
CA GLU A 110 7.97 -15.38 7.33
C GLU A 110 7.44 -13.95 7.15
N ASP A 111 6.43 -13.74 6.30
CA ASP A 111 5.84 -12.43 6.04
C ASP A 111 4.78 -12.08 7.10
N TYR A 112 4.50 -10.79 7.25
CA TYR A 112 3.52 -10.28 8.19
C TYR A 112 2.23 -9.90 7.46
N VAL A 113 1.08 -10.33 7.97
CA VAL A 113 -0.23 -10.02 7.38
C VAL A 113 -1.13 -9.35 8.41
N PHE A 114 -1.63 -8.15 8.07
CA PHE A 114 -2.52 -7.36 8.92
C PHE A 114 -3.86 -7.12 8.24
N LEU A 115 -4.93 -7.40 8.97
CA LEU A 115 -6.28 -7.02 8.58
C LEU A 115 -6.52 -5.57 8.99
N LYS A 116 -7.07 -4.77 8.12
CA LYS A 116 -7.40 -3.38 8.44
C LYS A 116 -8.86 -3.02 8.14
N ARG A 117 -9.39 -2.10 8.92
CA ARG A 117 -10.78 -1.64 8.85
C ARG A 117 -10.89 -0.18 8.37
N ARG A 118 -9.77 0.52 8.30
CA ARG A 118 -9.68 1.96 8.00
C ARG A 118 -8.66 2.21 6.89
N PRO A 119 -8.63 3.42 6.28
CA PRO A 119 -7.76 3.69 5.13
C PRO A 119 -6.27 3.50 5.42
N SER A 120 -5.77 4.00 6.55
CA SER A 120 -4.35 3.88 6.87
C SER A 120 -3.89 2.43 7.08
N ALA A 121 -2.68 2.12 6.66
CA ALA A 121 -2.00 0.86 7.00
C ALA A 121 -1.67 0.75 8.47
N PHE A 122 -1.61 1.87 9.19
CA PHE A 122 -1.14 1.94 10.58
C PHE A 122 -2.28 2.02 11.58
N TYR A 123 -3.34 2.75 11.25
CA TYR A 123 -4.44 2.98 12.19
C TYR A 123 -5.17 1.68 12.57
N GLY A 124 -5.02 1.28 13.84
CA GLY A 124 -5.69 0.11 14.40
C GLY A 124 -5.23 -1.24 13.84
N THR A 125 -3.96 -1.36 13.39
CA THR A 125 -3.42 -2.59 12.79
C THR A 125 -2.27 -3.24 13.56
N GLY A 126 -1.43 -2.49 14.23
CA GLY A 126 -0.18 -2.98 14.82
C GLY A 126 1.03 -2.91 13.88
N VAL A 127 0.90 -2.39 12.66
CA VAL A 127 2.03 -2.24 11.71
C VAL A 127 3.09 -1.29 12.27
N ALA A 128 2.69 -0.18 12.89
CA ALA A 128 3.65 0.76 13.49
C ALA A 128 4.47 0.11 14.61
N GLU A 129 3.84 -0.68 15.47
CA GLU A 129 4.49 -1.46 16.55
C GLU A 129 5.47 -2.47 15.97
N LEU A 130 5.07 -3.20 14.93
CA LEU A 130 5.95 -4.15 14.22
C LEU A 130 7.20 -3.44 13.69
N LEU A 131 7.04 -2.32 12.96
CA LEU A 131 8.17 -1.59 12.40
C LEU A 131 9.13 -1.12 13.49
N ARG A 132 8.60 -0.63 14.62
CA ARG A 132 9.40 -0.23 15.78
C ARG A 132 10.14 -1.42 16.39
N PHE A 133 9.45 -2.56 16.58
CA PHE A 133 10.06 -3.79 17.08
C PHE A 133 11.20 -4.27 16.18
N LEU A 134 10.98 -4.25 14.87
CA LEU A 134 11.97 -4.63 13.86
C LEU A 134 13.02 -3.52 13.59
N ARG A 135 12.94 -2.38 14.30
CA ARG A 135 13.82 -1.21 14.12
C ARG A 135 13.87 -0.71 12.67
N ARG A 136 12.71 -0.70 11.99
CA ARG A 136 12.59 -0.18 10.61
C ARG A 136 12.24 1.29 10.65
N THR A 137 13.02 2.10 9.93
CA THR A 137 12.88 3.57 9.84
C THR A 137 12.67 4.03 8.40
N ALA A 138 12.61 3.09 7.46
CA ALA A 138 12.32 3.35 6.08
C ALA A 138 11.25 2.40 5.54
N LEU A 139 10.46 2.87 4.59
CA LEU A 139 9.38 2.12 3.95
C LEU A 139 9.50 2.18 2.44
N VAL A 140 9.20 1.06 1.79
CA VAL A 140 8.79 1.01 0.39
C VAL A 140 7.32 0.64 0.38
N ILE A 141 6.47 1.37 -0.32
CA ILE A 141 5.02 1.15 -0.34
C ILE A 141 4.44 1.34 -1.74
N GLY A 142 3.43 0.60 -2.07
CA GLY A 142 2.52 0.77 -3.19
C GLY A 142 1.15 0.21 -2.83
N GLY A 143 0.17 0.35 -3.71
CA GLY A 143 -1.16 -0.21 -3.46
C GLY A 143 -2.30 0.60 -4.06
N GLY A 144 -3.51 0.29 -3.62
CA GLY A 144 -4.74 0.97 -4.05
C GLY A 144 -5.84 1.05 -2.98
N ALA A 145 -6.70 2.05 -3.07
CA ALA A 145 -6.62 3.16 -4.05
C ALA A 145 -5.52 4.15 -3.64
N THR A 146 -4.71 4.56 -4.63
CA THR A 146 -3.56 5.45 -4.46
C THR A 146 -3.91 6.75 -3.73
N ASN A 147 -4.94 7.45 -4.21
CA ASN A 147 -5.42 8.74 -3.69
C ASN A 147 -6.25 8.64 -2.39
N ARG A 148 -6.32 7.47 -1.79
CA ARG A 148 -7.04 7.23 -0.54
C ARG A 148 -6.12 6.59 0.49
N GLY A 149 -6.13 5.27 0.57
CA GLY A 149 -5.43 4.54 1.62
C GLY A 149 -3.91 4.60 1.52
N VAL A 150 -3.32 4.56 0.32
CA VAL A 150 -1.86 4.71 0.15
C VAL A 150 -1.44 6.11 0.59
N GLU A 151 -2.09 7.17 0.08
CA GLU A 151 -1.78 8.54 0.45
C GLU A 151 -1.98 8.80 1.95
N THR A 152 -3.08 8.28 2.54
CA THR A 152 -3.30 8.37 4.00
C THR A 152 -2.15 7.72 4.77
N SER A 153 -1.72 6.52 4.35
CA SER A 153 -0.61 5.81 5.00
C SER A 153 0.72 6.55 4.85
N VAL A 154 0.98 7.14 3.69
CA VAL A 154 2.19 7.93 3.44
C VAL A 154 2.26 9.17 4.34
N ARG A 155 1.14 9.89 4.52
CA ARG A 155 1.05 11.06 5.42
C ARG A 155 1.26 10.67 6.88
N GLU A 156 0.71 9.53 7.29
CA GLU A 156 0.89 9.01 8.65
C GLU A 156 2.33 8.52 8.86
N ALA A 157 2.92 7.81 7.88
CA ALA A 157 4.34 7.41 7.91
C ALA A 157 5.27 8.62 8.07
N PHE A 158 5.02 9.71 7.34
CA PHE A 158 5.77 10.96 7.49
C PHE A 158 5.66 11.52 8.91
N SER A 159 4.46 11.50 9.51
CA SER A 159 4.23 11.95 10.88
C SER A 159 4.91 11.06 11.94
N MET A 160 5.33 9.85 11.55
CA MET A 160 6.10 8.90 12.36
C MET A 160 7.61 8.91 12.05
N ASP A 161 8.10 9.90 11.31
CA ASP A 161 9.50 10.03 10.89
C ASP A 161 10.02 8.84 10.05
N LEU A 162 9.14 8.17 9.30
CA LEU A 162 9.52 7.07 8.43
C LEU A 162 9.90 7.57 7.03
N ASP A 163 11.14 7.31 6.61
CA ASP A 163 11.61 7.60 5.25
C ASP A 163 10.88 6.71 4.25
N THR A 164 10.01 7.30 3.42
CA THR A 164 9.07 6.55 2.60
C THR A 164 9.35 6.71 1.10
N VAL A 165 9.35 5.58 0.38
CA VAL A 165 9.38 5.52 -1.09
C VAL A 165 8.07 4.90 -1.59
N VAL A 166 7.35 5.61 -2.44
CA VAL A 166 6.14 5.12 -3.12
C VAL A 166 6.52 4.64 -4.51
N VAL A 167 6.17 3.38 -4.83
CA VAL A 167 6.47 2.76 -6.13
C VAL A 167 5.29 2.93 -7.08
N ARG A 168 5.46 3.74 -8.11
CA ARG A 168 4.41 4.18 -9.03
C ARG A 168 3.67 3.03 -9.69
N GLU A 169 4.38 2.07 -10.27
CA GLU A 169 3.81 0.94 -11.01
C GLU A 169 3.11 -0.08 -10.10
N CYS A 170 3.38 -0.03 -8.80
CA CYS A 170 2.67 -0.82 -7.79
C CYS A 170 1.40 -0.12 -7.27
N CYS A 171 1.05 1.05 -7.80
CA CYS A 171 -0.10 1.84 -7.37
C CYS A 171 -1.23 1.82 -8.41
N TRP A 172 -2.49 1.87 -7.95
CA TRP A 172 -3.67 1.98 -8.81
C TRP A 172 -4.82 2.74 -8.11
N SER A 173 -5.71 3.31 -8.91
CA SER A 173 -6.96 3.91 -8.47
C SER A 173 -8.04 3.75 -9.53
N GLY A 174 -9.30 3.80 -9.12
CA GLY A 174 -10.43 3.89 -10.03
C GLY A 174 -10.61 5.27 -10.67
N ASP A 175 -9.88 6.28 -10.18
CA ASP A 175 -9.85 7.65 -10.69
C ASP A 175 -8.41 8.00 -11.11
N ALA A 176 -8.19 8.05 -12.43
CA ALA A 176 -6.86 8.30 -12.99
C ALA A 176 -6.35 9.73 -12.70
N ALA A 177 -7.23 10.72 -12.67
CA ALA A 177 -6.86 12.11 -12.40
C ALA A 177 -6.46 12.28 -10.93
N ALA A 178 -7.23 11.72 -10.01
CA ALA A 178 -6.90 11.73 -8.59
C ALA A 178 -5.63 10.92 -8.31
N GLN A 179 -5.40 9.80 -8.98
CA GLN A 179 -4.15 9.03 -8.88
C GLN A 179 -2.94 9.86 -9.34
N ALA A 180 -3.04 10.50 -10.50
CA ALA A 180 -1.97 11.35 -11.02
C ALA A 180 -1.68 12.51 -10.07
N TRP A 181 -2.70 13.19 -9.56
CA TRP A 181 -2.53 14.24 -8.56
C TRP A 181 -1.81 13.74 -7.30
N SER A 182 -2.24 12.59 -6.74
CA SER A 182 -1.60 12.00 -5.57
C SER A 182 -0.12 11.71 -5.81
N LEU A 183 0.21 11.03 -6.92
CA LEU A 183 1.60 10.63 -7.21
C LEU A 183 2.49 11.81 -7.62
N ASP A 184 1.95 12.77 -8.38
CA ASP A 184 2.77 13.83 -8.98
C ASP A 184 2.83 15.12 -8.17
N LYS A 185 1.91 15.30 -7.24
CA LYS A 185 1.82 16.51 -6.41
C LYS A 185 1.78 16.17 -4.92
N SER A 186 0.69 15.58 -4.43
CA SER A 186 0.41 15.46 -3.01
C SER A 186 1.47 14.64 -2.25
N MET A 187 1.72 13.41 -2.66
CA MET A 187 2.65 12.53 -1.93
C MET A 187 4.12 12.96 -2.02
N LYS A 188 4.51 13.74 -3.03
CA LYS A 188 5.88 14.28 -3.12
C LYS A 188 6.26 15.21 -1.97
N MET A 189 5.30 15.72 -1.22
CA MET A 189 5.56 16.49 -0.01
C MET A 189 5.92 15.61 1.20
N TYR A 190 5.58 14.33 1.16
CA TYR A 190 5.68 13.42 2.30
C TYR A 190 6.56 12.20 2.04
N ALA A 191 6.83 11.90 0.76
CA ALA A 191 7.57 10.71 0.34
C ALA A 191 8.31 10.96 -0.97
N ARG A 192 9.25 10.08 -1.29
CA ARG A 192 9.85 9.99 -2.61
C ARG A 192 8.98 9.09 -3.49
N VAL A 193 8.37 9.67 -4.53
CA VAL A 193 7.63 8.89 -5.54
C VAL A 193 8.60 8.50 -6.65
N ARG A 194 8.77 7.20 -6.89
CA ARG A 194 9.75 6.65 -7.84
C ARG A 194 9.10 5.62 -8.76
N THR A 195 9.69 5.42 -9.93
CA THR A 195 9.36 4.26 -10.77
C THR A 195 9.88 2.98 -10.11
N LEU A 196 9.39 1.82 -10.56
CA LEU A 196 9.90 0.52 -10.13
C LEU A 196 11.40 0.42 -10.40
N GLU A 197 11.85 0.77 -11.61
CA GLU A 197 13.26 0.77 -12.00
C GLU A 197 14.11 1.63 -11.06
N GLN A 198 13.70 2.87 -10.83
CA GLN A 198 14.39 3.77 -9.90
C GLN A 198 14.42 3.19 -8.49
N THR A 199 13.30 2.62 -8.02
CA THR A 199 13.24 2.01 -6.69
C THR A 199 14.21 0.84 -6.58
N LEU A 200 14.25 -0.06 -7.56
CA LEU A 200 15.17 -1.19 -7.56
C LEU A 200 16.64 -0.74 -7.53
N ALA A 201 16.98 0.33 -8.24
CA ALA A 201 18.32 0.92 -8.20
C ALA A 201 18.67 1.56 -6.85
N MET A 202 17.65 2.02 -6.08
CA MET A 202 17.82 2.61 -4.75
C MET A 202 18.04 1.58 -3.63
N LEU A 203 17.60 0.33 -3.80
CA LEU A 203 17.70 -0.73 -2.79
C LEU A 203 19.16 -1.19 -2.62
N ARG A 204 19.83 -0.74 -1.55
CA ARG A 204 21.23 -1.05 -1.26
C ARG A 204 21.45 -1.46 0.18
#